data_1c6397c3e02577d6ede0167c23d11a19
#
_entry.id   1c6397c3e02577d6ede0167c23d11a19
#
_cell.length_a   1.000
_cell.length_b   1.000
_cell.length_c   1.000
_cell.angle_alpha   90.00
_cell.angle_beta   90.00
_cell.angle_gamma   90.00
#
_symmetry.space_group_name_H-M   'P 1'
#
loop_
_entity.id
_entity.type
_entity.pdbx_description
1 polymer ?
#
loop_
_entity_poly.entity_id
_entity_poly.type
_entity_poly.pdbx_seq_one_letter_code
_entity_poly.pdbx_strand_id
1 'polypeptide(L)'
;MAALDRVMGVVASVREDLAAAHRRDPAATDDLAILLTSPGLHAIWTHRVAHRLWARGAKLPALVLAQGARSVTGIEIHPGATIGRRFFIDHGMGVVIGETAEVGDDVMLYHGVTLGGRSMERVKRHPTVGDGVVIGAGARVLGPIILGEGAQVGANAVVVKDVPARATAVGIPATIRAEAAHPEEHTDPAIWI
;
A
#
# COMPACT_ATOMS: atom_id res chain seq x y z
N MET A 1 32.94 1.76 4.22
CA MET A 1 31.90 1.46 5.23
C MET A 1 30.53 1.98 4.77
N ALA A 2 30.25 3.27 4.67
CA ALA A 2 28.90 3.80 4.34
C ALA A 2 28.25 3.29 3.04
N ALA A 3 28.99 2.90 2.01
CA ALA A 3 28.47 2.31 0.78
C ALA A 3 28.02 0.85 0.98
N LEU A 4 28.82 0.08 1.71
CA LEU A 4 28.51 -1.31 2.04
C LEU A 4 27.27 -1.40 2.93
N ASP A 5 27.17 -0.53 3.93
CA ASP A 5 26.01 -0.47 4.83
C ASP A 5 24.71 -0.11 4.08
N ARG A 6 24.79 0.77 3.07
CA ARG A 6 23.64 1.08 2.20
C ARG A 6 23.21 -0.11 1.34
N VAL A 7 24.17 -0.82 0.76
CA VAL A 7 23.88 -2.03 -0.03
C VAL A 7 23.25 -3.11 0.84
N MET A 8 23.81 -3.34 2.03
CA MET A 8 23.25 -4.30 3.00
C MET A 8 21.83 -3.92 3.41
N GLY A 9 21.54 -2.64 3.63
CA GLY A 9 20.20 -2.16 3.92
C GLY A 9 19.18 -2.39 2.78
N VAL A 10 19.60 -2.19 1.53
CA VAL A 10 18.74 -2.48 0.37
C VAL A 10 18.46 -3.97 0.26
N VAL A 11 19.48 -4.82 0.38
CA VAL A 11 19.33 -6.28 0.33
C VAL A 11 18.40 -6.79 1.45
N ALA A 12 18.56 -6.27 2.68
CA ALA A 12 17.69 -6.61 3.79
C ALA A 12 16.22 -6.23 3.50
N SER A 13 15.99 -5.03 2.96
CA SER A 13 14.64 -4.57 2.58
C SER A 13 14.01 -5.45 1.50
N VAL A 14 14.75 -5.82 0.45
CA VAL A 14 14.25 -6.72 -0.60
C VAL A 14 13.89 -8.09 -0.03
N ARG A 15 14.73 -8.65 0.85
CA ARG A 15 14.43 -9.94 1.52
C ARG A 15 13.15 -9.88 2.37
N GLU A 16 12.95 -8.79 3.09
CA GLU A 16 11.71 -8.59 3.86
C GLU A 16 10.47 -8.52 2.97
N ASP A 17 10.56 -7.85 1.82
CA ASP A 17 9.47 -7.75 0.87
C ASP A 17 9.15 -9.11 0.23
N LEU A 18 10.16 -9.87 -0.17
CA LEU A 18 9.96 -11.25 -0.67
C LEU A 18 9.33 -12.15 0.38
N ALA A 19 9.80 -12.08 1.63
CA ALA A 19 9.20 -12.83 2.73
C ALA A 19 7.74 -12.39 3.01
N ALA A 20 7.40 -11.11 2.83
CA ALA A 20 6.04 -10.63 2.94
C ALA A 20 5.15 -11.16 1.81
N ALA A 21 5.66 -11.20 0.56
CA ALA A 21 4.96 -11.79 -0.57
C ALA A 21 4.63 -13.27 -0.34
N HIS A 22 5.62 -14.07 0.06
CA HIS A 22 5.39 -15.50 0.38
C HIS A 22 4.35 -15.74 1.48
N ARG A 23 4.29 -14.86 2.48
CA ARG A 23 3.27 -14.99 3.54
C ARG A 23 1.87 -14.62 3.10
N ARG A 24 1.73 -13.76 2.09
CA ARG A 24 0.46 -13.13 1.71
C ARG A 24 -0.10 -13.63 0.38
N ASP A 25 0.72 -14.26 -0.44
CA ASP A 25 0.32 -14.85 -1.71
C ASP A 25 0.55 -16.38 -1.68
N PRO A 26 -0.51 -17.17 -1.54
CA PRO A 26 -0.42 -18.63 -1.59
C PRO A 26 0.10 -19.18 -2.93
N ALA A 27 0.03 -18.39 -4.02
CA ALA A 27 0.55 -18.76 -5.33
C ALA A 27 2.05 -18.47 -5.48
N ALA A 28 2.67 -17.81 -4.51
CA ALA A 28 4.11 -17.50 -4.52
C ALA A 28 4.94 -18.80 -4.38
N THR A 29 5.62 -19.21 -5.44
CA THR A 29 6.35 -20.49 -5.49
C THR A 29 7.83 -20.37 -5.13
N ASP A 30 8.51 -19.36 -5.67
CA ASP A 30 9.94 -19.12 -5.45
C ASP A 30 10.31 -17.64 -5.58
N ASP A 31 11.44 -17.25 -4.96
CA ASP A 31 11.91 -15.87 -4.93
C ASP A 31 12.17 -15.30 -6.33
N LEU A 32 12.68 -16.10 -7.25
CA LEU A 32 13.00 -15.65 -8.60
C LEU A 32 11.73 -15.34 -9.39
N ALA A 33 10.71 -16.18 -9.28
CA ALA A 33 9.41 -15.94 -9.90
C ALA A 33 8.81 -14.64 -9.37
N ILE A 34 8.74 -14.45 -8.04
CA ILE A 34 8.24 -13.23 -7.40
C ILE A 34 9.04 -12.01 -7.86
N LEU A 35 10.38 -12.10 -7.86
CA LEU A 35 11.26 -11.01 -8.27
C LEU A 35 10.97 -10.54 -9.70
N LEU A 36 10.68 -11.46 -10.61
CA LEU A 36 10.49 -11.17 -12.03
C LEU A 36 9.04 -10.82 -12.39
N THR A 37 8.05 -11.32 -11.66
CA THR A 37 6.64 -11.27 -12.07
C THR A 37 5.72 -10.48 -11.14
N SER A 38 6.22 -9.96 -9.99
CA SER A 38 5.38 -9.20 -9.06
C SER A 38 5.36 -7.70 -9.38
N PRO A 39 4.31 -7.17 -10.04
CA PRO A 39 4.22 -5.74 -10.35
C PRO A 39 4.13 -4.88 -9.08
N GLY A 40 3.52 -5.40 -8.01
CA GLY A 40 3.45 -4.73 -6.71
C GLY A 40 4.83 -4.42 -6.13
N LEU A 41 5.73 -5.41 -6.11
CA LEU A 41 7.09 -5.22 -5.61
C LEU A 41 7.90 -4.28 -6.51
N HIS A 42 7.77 -4.38 -7.85
CA HIS A 42 8.44 -3.48 -8.77
C HIS A 42 8.03 -2.02 -8.53
N ALA A 43 6.73 -1.77 -8.32
CA ALA A 43 6.22 -0.43 -8.01
C ALA A 43 6.78 0.09 -6.68
N ILE A 44 6.79 -0.74 -5.62
CA ILE A 44 7.30 -0.38 -4.30
C ILE A 44 8.80 -0.05 -4.35
N TRP A 45 9.61 -0.88 -5.01
CA TRP A 45 11.05 -0.63 -5.10
C TRP A 45 11.36 0.62 -5.92
N THR A 46 10.63 0.84 -7.02
CA THR A 46 10.77 2.06 -7.81
C THR A 46 10.33 3.30 -7.01
N HIS A 47 9.24 3.19 -6.25
CA HIS A 47 8.80 4.25 -5.34
C HIS A 47 9.87 4.60 -4.30
N ARG A 48 10.55 3.63 -3.68
CA ARG A 48 11.63 3.91 -2.71
C ARG A 48 12.75 4.76 -3.31
N VAL A 49 13.08 4.54 -4.59
CA VAL A 49 14.06 5.38 -5.31
C VAL A 49 13.47 6.76 -5.60
N ALA A 50 12.26 6.82 -6.14
CA ALA A 50 11.58 8.06 -6.47
C ALA A 50 11.36 8.95 -5.22
N HIS A 51 10.99 8.35 -4.09
CA HIS A 51 10.82 9.03 -2.81
C HIS A 51 12.13 9.67 -2.30
N ARG A 52 13.26 8.96 -2.44
CA ARG A 52 14.58 9.53 -2.09
C ARG A 52 14.97 10.73 -2.96
N LEU A 53 14.64 10.70 -4.26
CA LEU A 53 14.82 11.85 -5.16
C LEU A 53 13.91 13.01 -4.76
N TRP A 54 12.66 12.70 -4.46
CA TRP A 54 11.65 13.67 -4.00
C TRP A 54 12.10 14.39 -2.73
N ALA A 55 12.54 13.63 -1.73
CA ALA A 55 13.02 14.16 -0.45
C ALA A 55 14.28 15.05 -0.59
N ARG A 56 15.10 14.84 -1.64
CA ARG A 56 16.26 15.68 -1.98
C ARG A 56 15.92 16.89 -2.85
N GLY A 57 14.64 17.14 -3.14
CA GLY A 57 14.20 18.26 -3.99
C GLY A 57 14.25 17.98 -5.49
N ALA A 58 14.72 16.82 -5.93
CA ALA A 58 14.73 16.40 -7.34
C ALA A 58 13.33 15.96 -7.79
N LYS A 59 12.38 16.92 -7.81
CA LYS A 59 10.94 16.63 -8.01
C LYS A 59 10.64 16.06 -9.39
N LEU A 60 11.15 16.68 -10.46
CA LEU A 60 10.87 16.25 -11.83
C LEU A 60 11.42 14.84 -12.11
N PRO A 61 12.68 14.48 -11.83
CA PRO A 61 13.16 13.12 -11.98
C PRO A 61 12.36 12.10 -11.16
N ALA A 62 11.93 12.45 -9.94
CA ALA A 62 11.09 11.59 -9.11
C ALA A 62 9.74 11.29 -9.78
N LEU A 63 9.07 12.31 -10.32
CA LEU A 63 7.79 12.18 -11.03
C LEU A 63 7.93 11.35 -12.31
N VAL A 64 8.98 11.59 -13.10
CA VAL A 64 9.25 10.83 -14.34
C VAL A 64 9.46 9.35 -14.02
N LEU A 65 10.23 9.04 -12.95
CA LEU A 65 10.46 7.67 -12.53
C LEU A 65 9.16 7.00 -12.05
N ALA A 66 8.35 7.70 -11.26
CA ALA A 66 7.03 7.20 -10.81
C ALA A 66 6.08 6.94 -11.98
N GLN A 67 6.06 7.84 -12.98
CA GLN A 67 5.25 7.65 -14.19
C GLN A 67 5.74 6.46 -15.02
N GLY A 68 7.05 6.23 -15.12
CA GLY A 68 7.61 5.04 -15.75
C GLY A 68 7.16 3.76 -15.04
N ALA A 69 7.23 3.72 -13.69
CA ALA A 69 6.73 2.60 -12.91
C ALA A 69 5.25 2.33 -13.16
N ARG A 70 4.40 3.38 -13.15
CA ARG A 70 2.97 3.26 -13.47
C ARG A 70 2.74 2.64 -14.84
N SER A 71 3.49 3.06 -15.85
CA SER A 71 3.32 2.57 -17.24
C SER A 71 3.66 1.08 -17.36
N VAL A 72 4.58 0.57 -16.55
CA VAL A 72 5.02 -0.84 -16.57
C VAL A 72 4.16 -1.72 -15.66
N THR A 73 3.78 -1.21 -14.47
CA THR A 73 3.12 -2.00 -13.43
C THR A 73 1.62 -1.80 -13.34
N GLY A 74 1.08 -0.72 -13.91
CA GLY A 74 -0.31 -0.30 -13.73
C GLY A 74 -0.59 0.29 -12.34
N ILE A 75 0.44 0.54 -11.52
CA ILE A 75 0.36 1.03 -10.13
C ILE A 75 0.93 2.44 -10.07
N GLU A 76 0.14 3.38 -9.56
CA GLU A 76 0.57 4.76 -9.32
C GLU A 76 0.86 4.98 -7.83
N ILE A 77 2.13 5.25 -7.49
CA ILE A 77 2.51 5.71 -6.16
C ILE A 77 3.21 7.05 -6.31
N HIS A 78 2.60 8.11 -5.76
CA HIS A 78 3.21 9.44 -5.80
C HIS A 78 4.53 9.45 -5.00
N PRO A 79 5.63 10.04 -5.52
CA PRO A 79 6.92 10.03 -4.83
C PRO A 79 6.92 10.70 -3.44
N GLY A 80 5.95 11.57 -3.17
CA GLY A 80 5.75 12.22 -1.87
C GLY A 80 5.12 11.33 -0.81
N ALA A 81 4.47 10.24 -1.19
CA ALA A 81 3.86 9.31 -0.25
C ALA A 81 4.91 8.66 0.66
N THR A 82 4.54 8.40 1.92
CA THR A 82 5.38 7.64 2.86
C THR A 82 4.87 6.21 2.95
N ILE A 83 5.74 5.25 2.67
CA ILE A 83 5.39 3.82 2.67
C ILE A 83 6.30 3.08 3.64
N GLY A 84 5.70 2.35 4.58
CA GLY A 84 6.38 1.54 5.57
C GLY A 84 7.02 0.27 5.01
N ARG A 85 7.42 -0.62 5.91
CA ARG A 85 8.12 -1.88 5.60
C ARG A 85 7.13 -3.00 5.33
N ARG A 86 7.54 -4.01 4.54
CA ARG A 86 6.73 -5.22 4.25
C ARG A 86 5.34 -4.88 3.68
N PHE A 87 5.24 -3.72 3.02
CA PHE A 87 4.06 -3.33 2.29
C PHE A 87 3.88 -4.26 1.09
N PHE A 88 2.68 -4.77 0.89
CA PHE A 88 2.38 -5.72 -0.19
C PHE A 88 1.19 -5.23 -1.02
N ILE A 89 1.33 -5.29 -2.34
CA ILE A 89 0.25 -4.99 -3.29
C ILE A 89 0.01 -6.25 -4.11
N ASP A 90 -1.17 -6.84 -3.94
CA ASP A 90 -1.58 -8.02 -4.68
C ASP A 90 -2.25 -7.63 -6.00
N HIS A 91 -1.85 -8.28 -7.11
CA HIS A 91 -2.23 -8.00 -8.50
C HIS A 91 -1.87 -6.58 -8.97
N GLY A 92 -2.24 -5.56 -8.26
CA GLY A 92 -1.79 -4.17 -8.32
C GLY A 92 -2.41 -3.29 -9.39
N MET A 93 -2.94 -3.80 -10.48
CA MET A 93 -3.50 -2.99 -11.57
C MET A 93 -4.52 -1.97 -11.04
N GLY A 94 -4.35 -0.69 -11.38
CA GLY A 94 -5.26 0.40 -11.01
C GLY A 94 -5.15 0.89 -9.56
N VAL A 95 -4.14 0.46 -8.79
CA VAL A 95 -3.83 1.06 -7.49
C VAL A 95 -3.34 2.48 -7.67
N VAL A 96 -3.85 3.42 -6.85
CA VAL A 96 -3.42 4.83 -6.83
C VAL A 96 -3.17 5.26 -5.39
N ILE A 97 -1.95 5.70 -5.10
CA ILE A 97 -1.53 6.23 -3.79
C ILE A 97 -1.09 7.69 -3.96
N GLY A 98 -1.85 8.63 -3.37
CA GLY A 98 -1.64 10.07 -3.55
C GLY A 98 -0.49 10.64 -2.70
N GLU A 99 -0.10 11.90 -3.01
CA GLU A 99 1.10 12.60 -2.53
C GLU A 99 1.30 12.58 -1.00
N THR A 100 0.24 12.85 -0.24
CA THR A 100 0.33 12.98 1.23
C THR A 100 -0.19 11.74 1.95
N ALA A 101 -0.30 10.60 1.26
CA ALA A 101 -0.64 9.34 1.89
C ALA A 101 0.51 8.85 2.78
N GLU A 102 0.14 8.30 3.93
CA GLU A 102 1.05 7.65 4.85
C GLU A 102 0.56 6.23 5.06
N VAL A 103 1.44 5.26 4.83
CA VAL A 103 1.15 3.83 4.95
C VAL A 103 2.14 3.21 5.91
N GLY A 104 1.63 2.56 6.94
CA GLY A 104 2.42 1.88 7.97
C GLY A 104 3.08 0.60 7.49
N ASP A 105 3.59 -0.16 8.44
CA ASP A 105 4.24 -1.45 8.23
C ASP A 105 3.20 -2.56 8.03
N ASP A 106 3.58 -3.62 7.29
CA ASP A 106 2.75 -4.82 7.08
C ASP A 106 1.35 -4.55 6.49
N VAL A 107 1.17 -3.46 5.76
CA VAL A 107 -0.09 -3.14 5.08
C VAL A 107 -0.22 -3.94 3.79
N MET A 108 -1.45 -4.38 3.48
CA MET A 108 -1.78 -5.08 2.23
C MET A 108 -2.86 -4.34 1.45
N LEU A 109 -2.63 -4.12 0.16
CA LEU A 109 -3.62 -3.61 -0.78
C LEU A 109 -3.88 -4.62 -1.89
N TYR A 110 -5.12 -4.71 -2.32
CA TYR A 110 -5.48 -5.40 -3.55
C TYR A 110 -5.56 -4.42 -4.74
N HIS A 111 -5.71 -4.97 -5.95
CA HIS A 111 -5.85 -4.19 -7.17
C HIS A 111 -6.97 -3.14 -7.09
N GLY A 112 -6.85 -2.07 -7.86
CA GLY A 112 -7.86 -1.03 -7.97
C GLY A 112 -8.06 -0.17 -6.72
N VAL A 113 -7.32 -0.37 -5.64
CA VAL A 113 -7.43 0.45 -4.41
C VAL A 113 -6.97 1.88 -4.68
N THR A 114 -7.70 2.86 -4.13
CA THR A 114 -7.32 4.27 -4.18
C THR A 114 -7.17 4.84 -2.78
N LEU A 115 -5.97 5.36 -2.46
CA LEU A 115 -5.73 6.25 -1.33
C LEU A 115 -5.75 7.69 -1.84
N GLY A 116 -6.96 8.29 -1.92
CA GLY A 116 -7.24 9.53 -2.64
C GLY A 116 -7.42 10.75 -1.75
N GLY A 117 -7.18 11.94 -2.31
CA GLY A 117 -7.45 13.22 -1.65
C GLY A 117 -8.87 13.70 -1.87
N ARG A 118 -9.36 14.56 -0.95
CA ARG A 118 -10.66 15.26 -1.05
C ARG A 118 -10.55 16.77 -1.03
N SER A 119 -9.33 17.32 -1.06
CA SER A 119 -9.09 18.76 -1.09
C SER A 119 -8.21 19.13 -2.28
N MET A 120 -8.43 20.33 -2.84
CA MET A 120 -7.59 20.95 -3.85
C MET A 120 -6.44 21.78 -3.25
N GLU A 121 -6.42 21.93 -1.93
CA GLU A 121 -5.38 22.67 -1.22
C GLU A 121 -4.11 21.83 -1.04
N ARG A 122 -2.97 22.50 -0.86
CA ARG A 122 -1.67 21.85 -0.59
C ARG A 122 -1.49 21.54 0.90
N VAL A 123 -2.37 20.68 1.41
CA VAL A 123 -2.39 20.23 2.81
C VAL A 123 -2.35 18.70 2.88
N LYS A 124 -2.30 18.13 4.09
CA LYS A 124 -2.59 16.70 4.29
C LYS A 124 -4.01 16.42 3.81
N ARG A 125 -4.16 15.69 2.70
CA ARG A 125 -5.44 15.45 2.01
C ARG A 125 -5.69 13.99 1.65
N HIS A 126 -4.69 13.13 1.88
CA HIS A 126 -4.76 11.69 1.64
C HIS A 126 -4.74 10.91 2.95
N PRO A 127 -5.18 9.64 2.94
CA PRO A 127 -5.30 8.83 4.15
C PRO A 127 -3.98 8.58 4.88
N THR A 128 -4.09 8.34 6.18
CA THR A 128 -3.07 7.70 7.02
C THR A 128 -3.55 6.28 7.33
N VAL A 129 -2.76 5.29 6.96
CA VAL A 129 -3.07 3.86 7.09
C VAL A 129 -2.13 3.27 8.14
N GLY A 130 -2.68 2.78 9.23
CA GLY A 130 -1.94 2.15 10.33
C GLY A 130 -1.32 0.80 9.94
N ASP A 131 -0.50 0.26 10.84
CA ASP A 131 0.17 -1.02 10.63
C ASP A 131 -0.81 -2.18 10.48
N GLY A 132 -0.48 -3.16 9.64
CA GLY A 132 -1.26 -4.38 9.48
C GLY A 132 -2.64 -4.21 8.83
N VAL A 133 -2.98 -3.04 8.32
CA VAL A 133 -4.25 -2.79 7.63
C VAL A 133 -4.33 -3.57 6.34
N VAL A 134 -5.52 -4.13 6.05
CA VAL A 134 -5.83 -4.81 4.77
C VAL A 134 -6.93 -4.05 4.04
N ILE A 135 -6.70 -3.73 2.75
CA ILE A 135 -7.67 -2.99 1.92
C ILE A 135 -8.04 -3.83 0.71
N GLY A 136 -9.29 -4.26 0.67
CA GLY A 136 -9.86 -5.12 -0.36
C GLY A 136 -9.93 -4.46 -1.74
N ALA A 137 -10.06 -5.31 -2.76
CA ALA A 137 -10.02 -4.92 -4.16
C ALA A 137 -11.02 -3.81 -4.50
N GLY A 138 -10.57 -2.84 -5.28
CA GLY A 138 -11.42 -1.74 -5.74
C GLY A 138 -11.84 -0.73 -4.69
N ALA A 139 -11.44 -0.86 -3.42
CA ALA A 139 -11.85 0.07 -2.37
C ALA A 139 -11.30 1.48 -2.58
N ARG A 140 -12.07 2.49 -2.15
CA ARG A 140 -11.72 3.92 -2.23
C ARG A 140 -11.64 4.49 -0.83
N VAL A 141 -10.45 4.85 -0.39
CA VAL A 141 -10.19 5.51 0.89
C VAL A 141 -9.88 6.96 0.60
N LEU A 142 -10.77 7.88 1.00
CA LEU A 142 -10.76 9.24 0.48
C LEU A 142 -10.73 10.29 1.59
N GLY A 143 -9.77 11.20 1.50
CA GLY A 143 -9.57 12.31 2.44
C GLY A 143 -8.49 12.06 3.47
N PRO A 144 -8.21 13.03 4.36
CA PRO A 144 -7.19 12.93 5.39
C PRO A 144 -7.68 12.11 6.59
N ILE A 145 -8.26 10.94 6.32
CA ILE A 145 -8.83 10.03 7.31
C ILE A 145 -7.78 9.04 7.81
N ILE A 146 -8.04 8.45 8.97
CA ILE A 146 -7.16 7.49 9.62
C ILE A 146 -7.80 6.11 9.57
N LEU A 147 -7.08 5.12 9.05
CA LEU A 147 -7.37 3.71 9.26
C LEU A 147 -6.48 3.23 10.40
N GLY A 148 -7.09 2.85 11.52
CA GLY A 148 -6.36 2.37 12.70
C GLY A 148 -5.64 1.05 12.45
N GLU A 149 -4.69 0.71 13.32
CA GLU A 149 -3.90 -0.52 13.25
C GLU A 149 -4.79 -1.77 13.10
N GLY A 150 -4.45 -2.65 12.15
CA GLY A 150 -5.19 -3.88 11.89
C GLY A 150 -6.61 -3.68 11.36
N ALA A 151 -7.02 -2.46 11.02
CA ALA A 151 -8.32 -2.23 10.41
C ALA A 151 -8.43 -2.91 9.05
N GLN A 152 -9.65 -3.22 8.65
CA GLN A 152 -9.94 -3.92 7.41
C GLN A 152 -10.93 -3.12 6.57
N VAL A 153 -10.71 -3.08 5.26
CA VAL A 153 -11.60 -2.42 4.31
C VAL A 153 -12.07 -3.44 3.29
N GLY A 154 -13.36 -3.70 3.24
CA GLY A 154 -13.96 -4.64 2.31
C GLY A 154 -13.84 -4.20 0.86
N ALA A 155 -13.88 -5.16 -0.06
CA ALA A 155 -13.81 -4.90 -1.49
C ALA A 155 -14.89 -3.90 -1.94
N ASN A 156 -14.51 -2.99 -2.86
CA ASN A 156 -15.36 -1.91 -3.39
C ASN A 156 -15.95 -0.95 -2.35
N ALA A 157 -15.50 -0.98 -1.09
CA ALA A 157 -15.96 -0.03 -0.08
C ALA A 157 -15.49 1.40 -0.38
N VAL A 158 -16.33 2.40 -0.02
CA VAL A 158 -15.98 3.82 -0.15
C VAL A 158 -15.89 4.43 1.25
N VAL A 159 -14.65 4.53 1.75
CA VAL A 159 -14.35 4.99 3.12
C VAL A 159 -14.05 6.48 3.09
N VAL A 160 -14.83 7.25 3.86
CA VAL A 160 -14.74 8.71 3.94
C VAL A 160 -14.70 9.23 5.38
N LYS A 161 -14.58 8.33 6.35
CA LYS A 161 -14.47 8.61 7.80
C LYS A 161 -13.40 7.71 8.40
N ASP A 162 -12.86 8.11 9.53
CA ASP A 162 -11.88 7.31 10.27
C ASP A 162 -12.44 5.92 10.60
N VAL A 163 -11.55 4.91 10.53
CA VAL A 163 -11.84 3.53 10.90
C VAL A 163 -11.03 3.19 12.14
N PRO A 164 -11.65 2.83 13.26
CA PRO A 164 -10.92 2.43 14.46
C PRO A 164 -10.00 1.22 14.23
N ALA A 165 -9.01 1.06 15.10
CA ALA A 165 -8.14 -0.11 15.05
C ALA A 165 -8.96 -1.41 15.11
N ARG A 166 -8.58 -2.39 14.29
CA ARG A 166 -9.22 -3.71 14.16
C ARG A 166 -10.70 -3.70 13.76
N ALA A 167 -11.26 -2.54 13.41
CA ALA A 167 -12.62 -2.45 12.88
C ALA A 167 -12.66 -2.74 11.38
N THR A 168 -13.82 -3.14 10.88
CA THR A 168 -14.05 -3.41 9.46
C THR A 168 -14.97 -2.35 8.85
N ALA A 169 -14.54 -1.74 7.74
CA ALA A 169 -15.31 -0.78 6.96
C ALA A 169 -15.83 -1.45 5.68
N VAL A 170 -17.16 -1.46 5.47
CA VAL A 170 -17.79 -2.09 4.29
C VAL A 170 -18.89 -1.24 3.68
N GLY A 171 -19.12 -1.37 2.39
CA GLY A 171 -20.24 -0.76 1.67
C GLY A 171 -19.94 0.63 1.10
N ILE A 172 -20.99 1.29 0.55
CA ILE A 172 -20.93 2.59 -0.14
C ILE A 172 -22.06 3.50 0.36
N PRO A 173 -21.79 4.59 1.13
CA PRO A 173 -20.54 4.81 1.88
C PRO A 173 -20.31 3.71 2.90
N ALA A 174 -19.04 3.47 3.27
CA ALA A 174 -18.71 2.39 4.18
C ALA A 174 -19.34 2.57 5.57
N THR A 175 -19.92 1.49 6.08
CA THR A 175 -20.31 1.35 7.50
C THR A 175 -19.20 0.66 8.27
N ILE A 176 -18.98 1.12 9.51
CA ILE A 176 -17.93 0.58 10.38
C ILE A 176 -18.56 -0.46 11.29
N ARG A 177 -17.97 -1.65 11.31
CA ARG A 177 -18.35 -2.74 12.22
C ARG A 177 -17.22 -2.98 13.21
N ALA A 178 -17.56 -3.22 14.47
CA ALA A 178 -16.59 -3.65 15.46
C ALA A 178 -15.97 -5.01 15.06
N GLU A 179 -14.79 -5.30 15.59
CA GLU A 179 -14.15 -6.60 15.42
C GLU A 179 -15.09 -7.72 15.85
N ALA A 180 -15.22 -8.76 15.02
CA ALA A 180 -16.02 -9.94 15.40
C ALA A 180 -15.31 -10.72 16.52
N ALA A 181 -16.09 -11.31 17.42
CA ALA A 181 -15.56 -12.02 18.58
C ALA A 181 -14.82 -13.34 18.25
N HIS A 182 -14.75 -13.74 16.97
CA HIS A 182 -14.05 -14.94 16.51
C HIS A 182 -12.99 -14.60 15.49
N PRO A 183 -11.70 -14.57 15.90
CA PRO A 183 -10.58 -14.27 15.00
C PRO A 183 -10.35 -15.29 13.88
N GLU A 184 -10.92 -16.48 13.99
CA GLU A 184 -10.72 -17.58 13.03
C GLU A 184 -11.55 -17.44 11.74
N GLU A 185 -12.62 -16.66 11.72
CA GLU A 185 -13.46 -16.46 10.53
C GLU A 185 -12.91 -15.42 9.55
N HIS A 186 -11.88 -14.66 9.93
CA HIS A 186 -11.31 -13.57 9.12
C HIS A 186 -10.11 -13.98 8.26
N THR A 187 -9.74 -15.25 8.25
CA THR A 187 -8.60 -15.76 7.48
C THR A 187 -8.97 -16.19 6.05
N ASP A 188 -10.23 -16.11 5.65
CA ASP A 188 -10.63 -16.39 4.27
C ASP A 188 -10.31 -15.19 3.36
N PRO A 189 -9.29 -15.30 2.49
CA PRO A 189 -8.95 -14.24 1.55
C PRO A 189 -10.11 -13.87 0.60
N ALA A 190 -11.07 -14.77 0.39
CA ALA A 190 -12.21 -14.54 -0.49
C ALA A 190 -13.16 -13.44 0.00
N ILE A 191 -13.10 -13.09 1.29
CA ILE A 191 -13.89 -11.96 1.84
C ILE A 191 -13.37 -10.60 1.35
N TRP A 192 -12.13 -10.54 0.87
CA TRP A 192 -11.43 -9.31 0.51
C TRP A 192 -11.28 -9.10 -1.01
N ILE A 193 -11.63 -10.09 -1.81
CA ILE A 193 -11.54 -10.09 -3.27
C ILE A 193 -12.85 -9.64 -3.89
#